data_af61cd3473ad4a8b4837d4fecac03247
#
_entry.id   af61cd3473ad4a8b4837d4fecac03247
#
_cell.length_a   1.000
_cell.length_b   1.000
_cell.length_c   1.000
_cell.angle_alpha   90.00
_cell.angle_beta   90.00
_cell.angle_gamma   90.00
#
_symmetry.space_group_name_H-M   'P 1'
#
loop_
_entity.id
_entity.type
_entity.pdbx_description
1 polymer ?
#
loop_
_entity_poly.entity_id
_entity_poly.type
_entity_poly.pdbx_seq_one_letter_code
_entity_poly.pdbx_strand_id
1 'polypeptide(L)'
;FACNSSPRFTNVPVSFVCLGQSFTFNHGVTDPDGDSLVYSLVNPMRNSTDSIPFVSGYSATNPITSVPALSINTANGDISMTPTQVEVGVLSVLIKEYRNGVLVGSVVRDMEVYVRMCNNNLPSESGINGTNIRDRTICPGTLICFDIMSNDVDSSQLVTMTWNQGITGATFSVSGTPHPTGNFCWTSPTAVVGTQVFSFIVTVRDDACPNSGFQTYSYNISVRSPINALSLTPISCNGAADGSATVVVSNPPGTYTYAWTPGGQTTQTISAQGPGSDTVFVTDTATG
;
A
#
# COMPACT_ATOMS: atom_id res chain seq x y z
N PHE A 1 10.88 -26.26 9.66
CA PHE A 1 10.43 -25.44 8.54
C PHE A 1 9.12 -24.78 8.96
N ALA A 2 9.05 -23.45 9.00
CA ALA A 2 7.76 -22.77 9.12
C ALA A 2 6.98 -23.07 7.82
N CYS A 3 5.73 -23.49 7.94
CA CYS A 3 4.84 -23.66 6.79
C CYS A 3 4.65 -22.30 6.13
N ASN A 4 4.65 -22.24 4.81
CA ASN A 4 4.37 -21.06 4.01
C ASN A 4 3.12 -21.32 3.18
N SER A 5 2.20 -20.36 3.19
CA SER A 5 1.01 -20.36 2.34
C SER A 5 1.26 -19.41 1.17
N SER A 6 1.02 -19.84 -0.06
CA SER A 6 1.21 -18.99 -1.22
C SER A 6 0.29 -17.77 -1.23
N PRO A 7 0.72 -16.65 -1.82
CA PRO A 7 -0.10 -15.45 -1.97
C PRO A 7 -1.40 -15.73 -2.72
N ARG A 8 -2.45 -14.99 -2.35
CA ARG A 8 -3.77 -15.05 -2.97
C ARG A 8 -4.05 -13.80 -3.78
N PHE A 9 -4.69 -13.97 -4.93
CA PHE A 9 -5.08 -12.90 -5.83
C PHE A 9 -6.58 -12.60 -5.64
N THR A 10 -6.92 -11.37 -5.28
CA THR A 10 -8.33 -10.97 -5.09
C THR A 10 -8.93 -10.37 -6.36
N ASN A 11 -8.11 -9.80 -7.24
CA ASN A 11 -8.56 -9.19 -8.47
C ASN A 11 -8.43 -10.15 -9.66
N VAL A 12 -9.48 -10.21 -10.51
CA VAL A 12 -9.45 -10.96 -11.76
C VAL A 12 -8.45 -10.34 -12.73
N PRO A 13 -7.80 -11.14 -13.59
CA PRO A 13 -6.92 -10.62 -14.63
C PRO A 13 -7.64 -9.68 -15.58
N VAL A 14 -6.92 -8.67 -16.05
CA VAL A 14 -7.38 -7.79 -17.12
C VAL A 14 -7.30 -8.53 -18.44
N SER A 15 -8.40 -8.57 -19.21
CA SER A 15 -8.43 -9.21 -20.51
C SER A 15 -8.18 -8.23 -21.66
N PHE A 16 -8.50 -6.95 -21.49
CA PHE A 16 -8.25 -5.92 -22.48
C PHE A 16 -8.00 -4.55 -21.84
N VAL A 17 -7.33 -3.70 -22.60
CA VAL A 17 -7.08 -2.29 -22.30
C VAL A 17 -7.39 -1.43 -23.52
N CYS A 18 -7.72 -0.17 -23.28
CA CYS A 18 -8.10 0.75 -24.34
C CYS A 18 -6.90 1.54 -24.88
N LEU A 19 -6.79 1.59 -26.21
CA LEU A 19 -5.75 2.35 -26.91
C LEU A 19 -5.80 3.82 -26.51
N GLY A 20 -4.65 4.40 -26.15
CA GLY A 20 -4.48 5.81 -25.83
C GLY A 20 -5.03 6.24 -24.48
N GLN A 21 -5.58 5.31 -23.67
CA GLN A 21 -6.09 5.61 -22.34
C GLN A 21 -5.11 5.14 -21.26
N SER A 22 -4.90 5.99 -20.24
CA SER A 22 -4.12 5.62 -19.07
C SER A 22 -4.86 4.54 -18.29
N PHE A 23 -4.16 3.47 -18.00
CA PHE A 23 -4.70 2.30 -17.33
C PHE A 23 -3.86 1.97 -16.08
N THR A 24 -4.54 1.76 -14.96
CA THR A 24 -3.93 1.34 -13.69
C THR A 24 -4.61 0.08 -13.17
N PHE A 25 -3.82 -0.91 -12.81
CA PHE A 25 -4.30 -2.19 -12.32
C PHE A 25 -3.41 -2.74 -11.19
N ASN A 26 -4.05 -3.32 -10.18
CA ASN A 26 -3.39 -4.09 -9.13
C ASN A 26 -3.99 -5.49 -9.06
N HIS A 27 -3.16 -6.49 -8.89
CA HIS A 27 -3.58 -7.89 -8.78
C HIS A 27 -4.35 -8.20 -7.48
N GLY A 28 -4.31 -7.32 -6.48
CA GLY A 28 -4.91 -7.55 -5.18
C GLY A 28 -4.26 -8.73 -4.45
N VAL A 29 -2.94 -8.77 -4.43
CA VAL A 29 -2.23 -9.89 -3.81
C VAL A 29 -2.21 -9.70 -2.30
N THR A 30 -2.60 -10.76 -1.57
CA THR A 30 -2.51 -10.83 -0.12
C THR A 30 -1.78 -12.10 0.28
N ASP A 31 -0.95 -12.01 1.30
CA ASP A 31 -0.28 -13.17 1.87
C ASP A 31 -0.97 -13.62 3.15
N PRO A 32 -1.40 -14.91 3.26
CA PRO A 32 -2.10 -15.40 4.46
C PRO A 32 -1.24 -15.47 5.73
N ASP A 33 0.08 -15.55 5.56
CA ASP A 33 1.03 -15.63 6.67
C ASP A 33 1.56 -14.25 7.08
N GLY A 34 1.19 -13.19 6.32
CA GLY A 34 1.63 -11.82 6.55
C GLY A 34 3.06 -11.54 6.08
N ASP A 35 3.55 -12.31 5.13
CA ASP A 35 4.88 -12.10 4.55
C ASP A 35 4.94 -10.84 3.68
N SER A 36 6.11 -10.21 3.63
CA SER A 36 6.33 -9.04 2.77
C SER A 36 6.40 -9.46 1.31
N LEU A 37 5.64 -8.78 0.44
CA LEU A 37 5.58 -9.07 -0.97
C LEU A 37 6.41 -8.08 -1.78
N VAL A 38 7.15 -8.59 -2.76
CA VAL A 38 7.94 -7.79 -3.71
C VAL A 38 7.58 -8.19 -5.14
N TYR A 39 7.29 -7.20 -5.98
CA TYR A 39 6.77 -7.40 -7.33
C TYR A 39 7.80 -7.05 -8.39
N SER A 40 7.83 -7.82 -9.47
CA SER A 40 8.66 -7.52 -10.64
C SER A 40 8.07 -8.10 -11.92
N LEU A 41 8.39 -7.46 -13.05
CA LEU A 41 8.05 -7.99 -14.38
C LEU A 41 9.08 -9.03 -14.79
N VAL A 42 8.63 -10.15 -15.34
CA VAL A 42 9.48 -11.24 -15.80
C VAL A 42 9.02 -11.75 -17.17
N ASN A 43 9.83 -12.56 -17.81
CA ASN A 43 9.37 -13.32 -18.98
C ASN A 43 8.29 -14.32 -18.58
N PRO A 44 7.29 -14.57 -19.43
CA PRO A 44 6.33 -15.66 -19.23
C PRO A 44 7.04 -16.99 -19.02
N MET A 45 6.47 -17.83 -18.18
CA MET A 45 7.09 -19.10 -17.82
C MET A 45 6.40 -20.26 -18.55
N ARG A 46 7.17 -21.16 -19.18
CA ARG A 46 6.67 -22.43 -19.70
C ARG A 46 6.53 -23.47 -18.58
N ASN A 47 7.44 -23.41 -17.62
CA ASN A 47 7.46 -24.22 -16.40
C ASN A 47 8.31 -23.49 -15.33
N SER A 48 8.55 -24.11 -14.19
CA SER A 48 9.26 -23.48 -13.06
C SER A 48 10.71 -23.05 -13.37
N THR A 49 11.30 -23.50 -14.46
CA THR A 49 12.73 -23.25 -14.79
C THR A 49 12.96 -22.72 -16.21
N ASP A 50 11.94 -22.76 -17.08
CA ASP A 50 12.07 -22.40 -18.49
C ASP A 50 11.15 -21.22 -18.81
N SER A 51 11.74 -20.10 -19.21
CA SER A 51 11.03 -18.89 -19.60
C SER A 51 10.83 -18.82 -21.12
N ILE A 52 9.76 -18.18 -21.54
CA ILE A 52 9.45 -17.91 -22.96
C ILE A 52 10.04 -16.54 -23.32
N PRO A 53 11.00 -16.45 -24.25
CA PRO A 53 11.54 -15.17 -24.66
C PRO A 53 10.49 -14.36 -25.46
N PHE A 54 10.52 -13.05 -25.31
CA PHE A 54 9.74 -12.14 -26.16
C PHE A 54 10.30 -12.09 -27.58
N VAL A 55 9.46 -11.76 -28.54
CA VAL A 55 9.89 -11.45 -29.90
C VAL A 55 10.68 -10.12 -29.93
N SER A 56 11.44 -9.92 -31.00
CA SER A 56 12.26 -8.71 -31.17
C SER A 56 11.41 -7.42 -31.00
N GLY A 57 11.92 -6.47 -30.22
CA GLY A 57 11.24 -5.23 -29.89
C GLY A 57 10.44 -5.25 -28.58
N TYR A 58 10.19 -6.41 -28.01
CA TYR A 58 9.48 -6.60 -26.73
C TYR A 58 10.37 -7.23 -25.67
N SER A 59 10.01 -7.02 -24.41
CA SER A 59 10.70 -7.59 -23.26
C SER A 59 9.76 -7.71 -22.06
N ALA A 60 10.20 -8.32 -20.98
CA ALA A 60 9.43 -8.40 -19.75
C ALA A 60 9.02 -7.00 -19.22
N THR A 61 9.89 -5.99 -19.39
CA THR A 61 9.61 -4.60 -18.97
C THR A 61 8.97 -3.74 -20.05
N ASN A 62 8.80 -4.29 -21.26
CA ASN A 62 8.12 -3.63 -22.38
C ASN A 62 7.30 -4.66 -23.17
N PRO A 63 6.32 -5.34 -22.52
CA PRO A 63 5.52 -6.39 -23.14
C PRO A 63 4.42 -5.86 -24.06
N ILE A 64 4.12 -4.57 -23.96
CA ILE A 64 3.09 -3.83 -24.72
C ILE A 64 3.67 -2.47 -25.09
N THR A 65 3.44 -2.01 -26.32
CA THR A 65 3.86 -0.68 -26.78
C THR A 65 3.07 0.40 -26.06
N SER A 66 3.74 1.18 -25.20
CA SER A 66 3.10 2.13 -24.27
C SER A 66 3.93 3.39 -24.06
N VAL A 67 3.26 4.55 -23.92
CA VAL A 67 3.88 5.84 -23.57
C VAL A 67 3.02 6.57 -22.54
N PRO A 68 3.47 6.73 -21.28
CA PRO A 68 4.71 6.16 -20.72
C PRO A 68 4.75 4.65 -20.82
N ALA A 69 5.97 4.09 -20.78
CA ALA A 69 6.17 2.64 -20.80
C ALA A 69 5.46 1.97 -19.61
N LEU A 70 5.08 0.72 -19.79
CA LEU A 70 4.52 -0.08 -18.71
C LEU A 70 5.47 -0.10 -17.52
N SER A 71 4.93 0.15 -16.35
CA SER A 71 5.69 0.13 -15.09
C SER A 71 4.96 -0.69 -14.03
N ILE A 72 5.71 -1.25 -13.10
CA ILE A 72 5.19 -1.90 -11.91
C ILE A 72 5.83 -1.28 -10.66
N ASN A 73 4.99 -0.98 -9.68
CA ASN A 73 5.48 -0.60 -8.35
C ASN A 73 5.94 -1.85 -7.62
N THR A 74 7.22 -1.92 -7.29
CA THR A 74 7.82 -3.10 -6.67
C THR A 74 7.34 -3.39 -5.24
N ALA A 75 6.78 -2.39 -4.56
CA ALA A 75 6.32 -2.51 -3.18
C ALA A 75 4.84 -2.91 -3.06
N ASN A 76 3.97 -2.42 -3.95
CA ASN A 76 2.52 -2.67 -3.86
C ASN A 76 1.93 -3.41 -5.06
N GLY A 77 2.70 -3.57 -6.15
CA GLY A 77 2.27 -4.30 -7.34
C GLY A 77 1.34 -3.52 -8.28
N ASP A 78 1.22 -2.19 -8.13
CA ASP A 78 0.48 -1.37 -9.08
C ASP A 78 1.17 -1.38 -10.45
N ILE A 79 0.41 -1.73 -11.48
CA ILE A 79 0.82 -1.69 -12.87
C ILE A 79 0.17 -0.48 -13.52
N SER A 80 0.94 0.30 -14.25
CA SER A 80 0.43 1.44 -15.02
C SER A 80 1.01 1.47 -16.42
N MET A 81 0.20 1.88 -17.40
CA MET A 81 0.59 2.04 -18.80
C MET A 81 -0.40 2.93 -19.56
N THR A 82 0.01 3.43 -20.71
CA THR A 82 -0.88 4.04 -21.72
C THR A 82 -0.56 3.43 -23.07
N PRO A 83 -1.28 2.38 -23.51
CA PRO A 83 -0.99 1.68 -24.76
C PRO A 83 -1.12 2.59 -25.99
N THR A 84 -0.21 2.50 -26.93
CA THR A 84 -0.18 3.34 -28.15
C THR A 84 -0.36 2.57 -29.45
N GLN A 85 -0.49 1.23 -29.38
CA GLN A 85 -0.68 0.37 -30.52
C GLN A 85 -1.73 -0.70 -30.23
N VAL A 86 -2.57 -1.05 -31.22
CA VAL A 86 -3.48 -2.20 -31.14
C VAL A 86 -2.65 -3.45 -31.31
N GLU A 87 -2.58 -4.26 -30.26
CA GLU A 87 -1.77 -5.48 -30.20
C GLU A 87 -2.24 -6.43 -29.10
N VAL A 88 -1.64 -7.61 -29.06
CA VAL A 88 -1.82 -8.57 -27.98
C VAL A 88 -0.46 -8.86 -27.36
N GLY A 89 -0.36 -8.71 -26.06
CA GLY A 89 0.86 -8.97 -25.31
C GLY A 89 0.62 -9.87 -24.11
N VAL A 90 1.68 -10.44 -23.57
CA VAL A 90 1.65 -11.21 -22.34
C VAL A 90 2.39 -10.42 -21.26
N LEU A 91 1.69 -10.16 -20.16
CA LEU A 91 2.23 -9.52 -18.98
C LEU A 91 2.43 -10.57 -17.90
N SER A 92 3.67 -10.71 -17.44
CA SER A 92 4.04 -11.70 -16.42
C SER A 92 4.60 -11.00 -15.20
N VAL A 93 3.97 -11.23 -14.05
CA VAL A 93 4.36 -10.64 -12.78
C VAL A 93 4.86 -11.72 -11.84
N LEU A 94 6.11 -11.59 -11.40
CA LEU A 94 6.69 -12.39 -10.32
C LEU A 94 6.43 -11.69 -8.99
N ILE A 95 5.83 -12.40 -8.07
CA ILE A 95 5.63 -12.01 -6.68
C ILE A 95 6.56 -12.88 -5.81
N LYS A 96 7.42 -12.23 -5.02
CA LYS A 96 8.32 -12.88 -4.06
C LYS A 96 7.85 -12.61 -2.65
N GLU A 97 7.86 -13.63 -1.81
CA GLU A 97 7.44 -13.61 -0.41
C GLU A 97 8.67 -13.60 0.50
N TYR A 98 8.74 -12.64 1.42
CA TYR A 98 9.85 -12.51 2.35
C TYR A 98 9.36 -12.51 3.79
N ARG A 99 9.90 -13.43 4.61
CA ARG A 99 9.69 -13.51 6.05
C ARG A 99 10.96 -13.09 6.77
N ASN A 100 10.89 -11.98 7.53
CA ASN A 100 12.08 -11.41 8.20
C ASN A 100 13.26 -11.19 7.26
N GLY A 101 13.02 -10.74 6.04
CA GLY A 101 14.03 -10.48 5.01
C GLY A 101 14.56 -11.73 4.28
N VAL A 102 14.07 -12.92 4.61
CA VAL A 102 14.46 -14.18 3.96
C VAL A 102 13.38 -14.55 2.94
N LEU A 103 13.78 -14.87 1.70
CA LEU A 103 12.88 -15.36 0.66
C LEU A 103 12.33 -16.74 1.07
N VAL A 104 11.01 -16.85 1.18
CA VAL A 104 10.31 -18.08 1.58
C VAL A 104 9.47 -18.69 0.47
N GLY A 105 9.04 -17.89 -0.52
CA GLY A 105 8.26 -18.36 -1.65
C GLY A 105 8.26 -17.39 -2.82
N SER A 106 7.71 -17.85 -3.95
CA SER A 106 7.42 -16.97 -5.09
C SER A 106 6.35 -17.58 -5.99
N VAL A 107 5.59 -16.72 -6.65
CA VAL A 107 4.58 -17.10 -7.65
C VAL A 107 4.68 -16.18 -8.86
N VAL A 108 4.46 -16.74 -10.04
CA VAL A 108 4.35 -15.96 -11.30
C VAL A 108 2.89 -16.01 -11.75
N ARG A 109 2.38 -14.85 -12.16
CA ARG A 109 1.07 -14.73 -12.79
C ARG A 109 1.21 -14.14 -14.18
N ASP A 110 0.82 -14.94 -15.18
CA ASP A 110 0.77 -14.53 -16.57
C ASP A 110 -0.65 -14.04 -16.93
N MET A 111 -0.72 -12.95 -17.70
CA MET A 111 -1.95 -12.39 -18.23
C MET A 111 -1.76 -12.08 -19.70
N GLU A 112 -2.70 -12.56 -20.54
CA GLU A 112 -2.82 -12.08 -21.90
C GLU A 112 -3.65 -10.80 -21.91
N VAL A 113 -3.11 -9.74 -22.50
CA VAL A 113 -3.72 -8.42 -22.56
C VAL A 113 -3.93 -7.99 -24.00
N TYR A 114 -5.17 -7.70 -24.35
CA TYR A 114 -5.56 -7.18 -25.65
C TYR A 114 -5.65 -5.67 -25.62
N VAL A 115 -4.84 -4.99 -26.43
CA VAL A 115 -4.99 -3.55 -26.67
C VAL A 115 -5.95 -3.36 -27.84
N ARG A 116 -7.05 -2.64 -27.63
CA ARG A 116 -8.06 -2.40 -28.64
C ARG A 116 -8.57 -0.96 -28.63
N MET A 117 -9.19 -0.54 -29.74
CA MET A 117 -9.93 0.73 -29.76
C MET A 117 -11.19 0.60 -28.93
N CYS A 118 -11.43 1.58 -28.06
CA CYS A 118 -12.63 1.68 -27.25
C CYS A 118 -13.37 2.98 -27.57
N ASN A 119 -14.69 2.94 -27.54
CA ASN A 119 -15.53 4.13 -27.61
C ASN A 119 -15.89 4.65 -26.20
N ASN A 120 -15.52 3.91 -25.16
CA ASN A 120 -15.71 4.21 -23.77
C ASN A 120 -14.44 4.82 -23.15
N ASN A 121 -14.58 5.83 -22.30
CA ASN A 121 -13.50 6.30 -21.46
C ASN A 121 -13.44 5.47 -20.17
N LEU A 122 -12.25 5.23 -19.65
CA LEU A 122 -12.09 4.50 -18.39
C LEU A 122 -12.44 5.41 -17.21
N PRO A 123 -13.22 4.93 -16.23
CA PRO A 123 -13.46 5.68 -15.01
C PRO A 123 -12.14 5.84 -14.23
N SER A 124 -12.04 6.88 -13.46
CA SER A 124 -10.87 7.18 -12.62
C SER A 124 -11.31 7.50 -11.20
N GLU A 125 -10.34 7.53 -10.28
CA GLU A 125 -10.56 8.04 -8.94
C GLU A 125 -9.48 9.08 -8.57
N SER A 126 -9.79 9.90 -7.58
CA SER A 126 -8.83 10.81 -6.98
C SER A 126 -7.95 10.07 -5.95
N GLY A 127 -6.84 10.67 -5.56
CA GLY A 127 -6.19 10.25 -4.34
C GLY A 127 -6.96 10.72 -3.09
N ILE A 128 -6.31 10.68 -1.94
CA ILE A 128 -6.84 11.09 -0.63
C ILE A 128 -7.37 12.53 -0.70
N ASN A 129 -8.64 12.74 -0.38
CA ASN A 129 -9.31 14.04 -0.34
C ASN A 129 -9.18 14.84 -1.65
N GLY A 130 -9.32 14.18 -2.80
CA GLY A 130 -9.26 14.84 -4.11
C GLY A 130 -7.87 15.18 -4.60
N THR A 131 -6.81 14.68 -3.95
CA THR A 131 -5.42 14.83 -4.39
C THR A 131 -5.02 13.69 -5.33
N ASN A 132 -3.79 13.73 -5.86
CA ASN A 132 -3.20 12.59 -6.57
C ASN A 132 -2.34 11.70 -5.64
N ILE A 133 -2.39 11.93 -4.32
CA ILE A 133 -1.60 11.21 -3.33
C ILE A 133 -2.44 10.05 -2.80
N ARG A 134 -1.87 8.85 -2.80
CA ARG A 134 -2.47 7.62 -2.28
C ARG A 134 -1.71 7.03 -1.09
N ASP A 135 -0.66 7.71 -0.67
CA ASP A 135 0.16 7.31 0.47
C ASP A 135 -0.06 8.27 1.64
N ARG A 136 -0.20 7.73 2.85
CA ARG A 136 -0.33 8.50 4.08
C ARG A 136 0.55 7.91 5.18
N THR A 137 1.26 8.78 5.92
CA THR A 137 1.99 8.36 7.12
C THR A 137 1.28 8.90 8.35
N ILE A 138 1.09 8.05 9.36
CA ILE A 138 0.39 8.35 10.61
C ILE A 138 1.13 7.72 11.80
N CYS A 139 0.82 8.20 13.00
CA CYS A 139 1.30 7.61 14.25
C CYS A 139 0.43 6.40 14.65
N PRO A 140 0.97 5.48 15.49
CA PRO A 140 0.18 4.41 16.10
C PRO A 140 -1.02 4.96 16.90
N GLY A 141 -2.16 4.28 16.85
CA GLY A 141 -3.38 4.67 17.56
C GLY A 141 -4.16 5.82 16.92
N THR A 142 -3.74 6.35 15.77
CA THR A 142 -4.41 7.47 15.10
C THR A 142 -5.66 6.99 14.37
N LEU A 143 -6.79 7.68 14.60
CA LEU A 143 -7.98 7.58 13.75
C LEU A 143 -7.79 8.47 12.53
N ILE A 144 -7.91 7.90 11.34
CA ILE A 144 -7.94 8.65 10.07
C ILE A 144 -9.24 8.40 9.34
N CYS A 145 -9.78 9.45 8.72
CA CYS A 145 -10.83 9.36 7.73
C CYS A 145 -10.48 10.25 6.54
N PHE A 146 -10.80 9.79 5.33
CA PHE A 146 -10.62 10.58 4.11
C PHE A 146 -11.56 10.11 3.00
N ASP A 147 -11.78 10.99 2.04
CA ASP A 147 -12.64 10.76 0.90
C ASP A 147 -11.80 10.38 -0.34
N ILE A 148 -12.36 9.50 -1.16
CA ILE A 148 -11.88 9.10 -2.48
C ILE A 148 -13.02 9.34 -3.45
N MET A 149 -12.83 10.24 -4.43
CA MET A 149 -13.86 10.63 -5.38
C MET A 149 -13.66 9.87 -6.68
N SER A 150 -14.75 9.32 -7.24
CA SER A 150 -14.71 8.78 -8.60
C SER A 150 -15.02 9.86 -9.63
N ASN A 151 -14.52 9.64 -10.85
CA ASN A 151 -14.82 10.50 -12.00
C ASN A 151 -14.86 9.66 -13.27
N ASP A 152 -15.73 10.09 -14.20
CA ASP A 152 -15.77 9.56 -15.56
C ASP A 152 -16.01 10.73 -16.54
N VAL A 153 -15.29 10.72 -17.67
CA VAL A 153 -15.46 11.69 -18.74
C VAL A 153 -16.82 11.50 -19.42
N ASP A 154 -17.29 10.25 -19.47
CA ASP A 154 -18.61 9.89 -19.97
C ASP A 154 -19.67 10.16 -18.88
N SER A 155 -19.98 11.44 -18.65
CA SER A 155 -20.72 11.96 -17.50
C SER A 155 -22.10 11.35 -17.25
N SER A 156 -22.68 10.66 -18.21
CA SER A 156 -23.98 9.96 -18.10
C SER A 156 -23.85 8.53 -17.57
N GLN A 157 -22.64 7.99 -17.50
CA GLN A 157 -22.42 6.64 -17.02
C GLN A 157 -22.40 6.59 -15.49
N LEU A 158 -22.88 5.46 -14.97
CA LEU A 158 -22.85 5.19 -13.53
C LEU A 158 -21.53 4.51 -13.17
N VAL A 159 -20.77 5.16 -12.31
CA VAL A 159 -19.56 4.57 -11.73
C VAL A 159 -19.94 3.83 -10.46
N THR A 160 -19.46 2.61 -10.32
CA THR A 160 -19.47 1.85 -9.07
C THR A 160 -18.09 1.88 -8.43
N MET A 161 -18.03 1.96 -7.11
CA MET A 161 -16.79 1.94 -6.35
C MET A 161 -16.84 0.83 -5.32
N THR A 162 -15.79 0.01 -5.27
CA THR A 162 -15.64 -1.09 -4.31
C THR A 162 -14.23 -1.12 -3.75
N TRP A 163 -14.02 -1.83 -2.64
CA TRP A 163 -12.69 -2.03 -2.07
C TRP A 163 -12.47 -3.48 -1.66
N ASN A 164 -11.21 -3.89 -1.54
CA ASN A 164 -10.83 -5.28 -1.27
C ASN A 164 -10.82 -5.66 0.22
N GLN A 165 -11.23 -4.78 1.13
CA GLN A 165 -11.17 -4.96 2.58
C GLN A 165 -9.76 -5.32 3.10
N GLY A 166 -8.71 -4.78 2.45
CA GLY A 166 -7.31 -5.12 2.71
C GLY A 166 -6.81 -4.71 4.10
N ILE A 167 -7.53 -3.85 4.82
CA ILE A 167 -7.16 -3.41 6.17
C ILE A 167 -8.22 -3.85 7.18
N THR A 168 -7.83 -4.73 8.09
CA THR A 168 -8.72 -5.22 9.15
C THR A 168 -9.15 -4.09 10.09
N GLY A 169 -10.44 -4.02 10.37
CA GLY A 169 -11.03 -3.01 11.25
C GLY A 169 -11.28 -1.66 10.57
N ALA A 170 -10.94 -1.50 9.29
CA ALA A 170 -11.31 -0.33 8.53
C ALA A 170 -12.76 -0.41 8.01
N THR A 171 -13.35 0.74 7.74
CA THR A 171 -14.64 0.89 7.09
C THR A 171 -14.52 1.68 5.80
N PHE A 172 -15.36 1.34 4.83
CA PHE A 172 -15.43 2.05 3.56
C PHE A 172 -16.89 2.18 3.17
N SER A 173 -17.42 3.39 3.19
CA SER A 173 -18.81 3.70 2.82
C SER A 173 -18.83 4.47 1.51
N VAL A 174 -19.73 4.10 0.60
CA VAL A 174 -19.84 4.71 -0.73
C VAL A 174 -21.16 5.43 -0.85
N SER A 175 -21.15 6.67 -1.33
CA SER A 175 -22.33 7.51 -1.51
C SER A 175 -22.22 8.41 -2.72
N GLY A 176 -23.37 8.87 -3.23
CA GLY A 176 -23.45 9.74 -4.42
C GLY A 176 -23.67 8.97 -5.73
N THR A 177 -24.20 9.64 -6.72
CA THR A 177 -24.42 9.19 -8.10
C THR A 177 -24.36 10.39 -9.04
N PRO A 178 -23.93 10.26 -10.31
CA PRO A 178 -23.43 9.04 -10.96
C PRO A 178 -21.97 8.68 -10.59
N HIS A 179 -21.22 9.63 -10.02
CA HIS A 179 -19.82 9.46 -9.67
C HIS A 179 -19.70 9.46 -8.14
N PRO A 180 -19.70 8.28 -7.50
CA PRO A 180 -19.72 8.16 -6.05
C PRO A 180 -18.42 8.59 -5.39
N THR A 181 -18.53 8.97 -4.13
CA THR A 181 -17.41 9.18 -3.21
C THR A 181 -17.37 8.05 -2.20
N GLY A 182 -16.20 7.44 -2.05
CA GLY A 182 -15.91 6.47 -1.01
C GLY A 182 -15.27 7.17 0.20
N ASN A 183 -15.84 6.98 1.39
CA ASN A 183 -15.26 7.47 2.64
C ASN A 183 -14.60 6.31 3.36
N PHE A 184 -13.27 6.37 3.52
CA PHE A 184 -12.46 5.40 4.25
C PHE A 184 -12.20 5.91 5.66
N CYS A 185 -12.42 5.06 6.68
CA CYS A 185 -12.06 5.35 8.06
C CYS A 185 -11.38 4.14 8.72
N TRP A 186 -10.33 4.42 9.49
CA TRP A 186 -9.57 3.39 10.19
C TRP A 186 -8.82 3.95 11.40
N THR A 187 -8.76 3.16 12.47
CA THR A 187 -7.89 3.42 13.62
C THR A 187 -6.69 2.50 13.57
N SER A 188 -5.50 3.07 13.47
CA SER A 188 -4.27 2.28 13.39
C SER A 188 -3.96 1.53 14.69
N PRO A 189 -3.23 0.39 14.63
CA PRO A 189 -2.76 -0.31 15.83
C PRO A 189 -1.93 0.60 16.73
N THR A 190 -2.08 0.45 18.04
CA THR A 190 -1.31 1.20 19.05
C THR A 190 0.10 0.65 19.27
N ALA A 191 0.29 -0.67 19.03
CA ALA A 191 1.56 -1.36 19.25
C ALA A 191 2.26 -1.63 17.90
N VAL A 192 2.95 -0.62 17.37
CA VAL A 192 3.76 -0.73 16.15
C VAL A 192 5.21 -0.47 16.48
N VAL A 193 6.10 -1.38 16.05
CA VAL A 193 7.55 -1.20 16.15
C VAL A 193 8.09 -0.82 14.78
N GLY A 194 8.80 0.31 14.71
CA GLY A 194 9.34 0.83 13.45
C GLY A 194 8.25 1.37 12.52
N THR A 195 8.27 0.94 11.26
CA THR A 195 7.29 1.31 10.24
C THR A 195 6.57 0.05 9.76
N GLN A 196 5.26 0.08 9.81
CA GLN A 196 4.41 -0.95 9.22
C GLN A 196 3.49 -0.32 8.17
N VAL A 197 3.42 -0.92 6.99
CA VAL A 197 2.59 -0.45 5.88
C VAL A 197 1.34 -1.31 5.79
N PHE A 198 0.19 -0.64 5.76
CA PHE A 198 -1.13 -1.23 5.55
C PHE A 198 -1.66 -0.76 4.21
N SER A 199 -2.15 -1.67 3.38
CA SER A 199 -2.59 -1.35 2.03
C SER A 199 -3.99 -1.87 1.76
N PHE A 200 -4.75 -1.11 0.99
CA PHE A 200 -6.02 -1.55 0.42
C PHE A 200 -6.15 -1.07 -1.02
N ILE A 201 -7.04 -1.70 -1.76
CA ILE A 201 -7.28 -1.41 -3.17
C ILE A 201 -8.70 -0.94 -3.34
N VAL A 202 -8.87 0.15 -4.09
CA VAL A 202 -10.16 0.64 -4.56
C VAL A 202 -10.29 0.30 -6.04
N THR A 203 -11.44 -0.21 -6.43
CA THR A 203 -11.82 -0.47 -7.82
C THR A 203 -12.96 0.45 -8.21
N VAL A 204 -12.79 1.18 -9.29
CA VAL A 204 -13.86 1.94 -9.95
C VAL A 204 -14.21 1.27 -11.26
N ARG A 205 -15.51 1.17 -11.56
CA ARG A 205 -16.06 0.55 -12.77
C ARG A 205 -17.25 1.33 -13.28
N ASP A 206 -17.28 1.61 -14.57
CA ASP A 206 -18.45 2.19 -15.26
C ASP A 206 -19.47 1.11 -15.66
N ASP A 207 -20.63 1.56 -16.14
CA ASP A 207 -21.72 0.71 -16.67
C ASP A 207 -21.78 0.67 -18.20
N ALA A 208 -20.70 1.05 -18.89
CA ALA A 208 -20.63 1.07 -20.34
C ALA A 208 -20.97 -0.29 -20.97
N CYS A 209 -21.74 -0.25 -22.04
CA CYS A 209 -22.14 -1.41 -22.80
C CYS A 209 -21.59 -1.33 -24.24
N PRO A 210 -21.08 -2.42 -24.82
CA PRO A 210 -21.02 -3.78 -24.27
C PRO A 210 -19.82 -4.07 -23.36
N ASN A 211 -18.91 -3.13 -23.14
CA ASN A 211 -17.70 -3.36 -22.37
C ASN A 211 -17.53 -2.24 -21.34
N SER A 212 -17.77 -2.57 -20.08
CA SER A 212 -17.48 -1.67 -18.98
C SER A 212 -15.99 -1.48 -18.78
N GLY A 213 -15.57 -0.24 -18.55
CA GLY A 213 -14.23 0.11 -18.14
C GLY A 213 -14.04 -0.10 -16.64
N PHE A 214 -12.82 -0.37 -16.21
CA PHE A 214 -12.50 -0.38 -14.80
C PHE A 214 -11.02 -0.06 -14.57
N GLN A 215 -10.72 0.46 -13.40
CA GLN A 215 -9.36 0.69 -12.91
C GLN A 215 -9.27 0.33 -11.43
N THR A 216 -8.08 -0.04 -10.98
CA THR A 216 -7.80 -0.35 -9.57
C THR A 216 -6.63 0.48 -9.09
N TYR A 217 -6.72 0.97 -7.86
CA TYR A 217 -5.74 1.87 -7.27
C TYR A 217 -5.40 1.43 -5.86
N SER A 218 -4.11 1.36 -5.54
CA SER A 218 -3.64 1.03 -4.20
C SER A 218 -3.49 2.26 -3.33
N TYR A 219 -3.93 2.14 -2.09
CA TYR A 219 -3.73 3.12 -1.02
C TYR A 219 -2.85 2.50 0.05
N ASN A 220 -1.81 3.24 0.48
CA ASN A 220 -0.87 2.75 1.48
C ASN A 220 -0.87 3.68 2.70
N ILE A 221 -1.07 3.10 3.87
CA ILE A 221 -1.02 3.80 5.13
C ILE A 221 0.19 3.28 5.91
N SER A 222 1.22 4.12 6.01
CA SER A 222 2.41 3.83 6.80
C SER A 222 2.18 4.24 8.24
N VAL A 223 2.03 3.28 9.14
CA VAL A 223 2.00 3.53 10.58
C VAL A 223 3.43 3.49 11.07
N ARG A 224 3.90 4.62 11.58
CA ARG A 224 5.28 4.77 12.02
C ARG A 224 5.33 5.23 13.48
N SER A 225 5.99 4.44 14.32
CA SER A 225 6.28 4.86 15.69
C SER A 225 7.28 6.01 15.68
N PRO A 226 7.00 7.12 16.37
CA PRO A 226 7.98 8.19 16.55
C PRO A 226 9.16 7.75 17.43
N ILE A 227 8.99 6.74 18.28
CA ILE A 227 10.04 6.23 19.16
C ILE A 227 10.93 5.27 18.39
N ASN A 228 12.21 5.63 18.26
CA ASN A 228 13.20 4.80 17.58
C ASN A 228 14.00 3.92 18.57
N ALA A 229 14.33 4.46 19.72
CA ALA A 229 15.06 3.76 20.77
C ALA A 229 14.85 4.39 22.14
N LEU A 230 15.15 3.61 23.17
CA LEU A 230 15.35 4.11 24.54
C LEU A 230 16.83 3.92 24.87
N SER A 231 17.48 5.00 25.29
CA SER A 231 18.83 4.95 25.87
C SER A 231 18.71 4.97 27.39
N LEU A 232 19.22 3.94 28.05
CA LEU A 232 19.11 3.76 29.48
C LEU A 232 20.50 3.82 30.14
N THR A 233 20.62 4.58 31.22
CA THR A 233 21.75 4.46 32.17
C THR A 233 21.22 3.79 33.43
N PRO A 234 21.68 2.56 33.73
CA PRO A 234 21.21 1.86 34.91
C PRO A 234 21.70 2.58 36.20
N ILE A 235 20.97 2.32 37.30
CA ILE A 235 21.40 2.78 38.66
C ILE A 235 22.74 2.12 39.01
N SER A 236 23.60 2.87 39.73
CA SER A 236 24.95 2.40 40.10
C SER A 236 24.95 1.25 41.12
N CYS A 237 23.97 1.25 42.04
CA CYS A 237 23.80 0.19 43.04
C CYS A 237 22.34 0.11 43.52
N ASN A 238 22.01 -0.95 44.24
CA ASN A 238 20.66 -1.15 44.77
C ASN A 238 20.28 0.01 45.72
N GLY A 239 19.16 0.68 45.37
CA GLY A 239 18.64 1.82 46.12
C GLY A 239 19.23 3.19 45.69
N ALA A 240 20.17 3.24 44.75
CA ALA A 240 20.60 4.48 44.14
C ALA A 240 19.51 5.14 43.32
N ALA A 241 19.50 6.45 43.26
CA ALA A 241 18.60 7.25 42.43
C ALA A 241 19.40 8.05 41.39
N ASP A 242 20.29 7.40 40.66
CA ASP A 242 21.21 7.99 39.69
C ASP A 242 21.02 7.44 38.25
N GLY A 243 20.00 6.65 38.05
CA GLY A 243 19.60 6.16 36.73
C GLY A 243 19.06 7.26 35.83
N SER A 244 19.10 7.06 34.55
CA SER A 244 18.46 7.93 33.56
C SER A 244 17.87 7.17 32.38
N ALA A 245 16.85 7.76 31.75
CA ALA A 245 16.28 7.28 30.52
C ALA A 245 16.10 8.41 29.53
N THR A 246 16.48 8.19 28.28
CA THR A 246 16.31 9.14 27.18
C THR A 246 15.54 8.47 26.04
N VAL A 247 14.46 9.12 25.58
CA VAL A 247 13.73 8.70 24.40
C VAL A 247 14.44 9.24 23.16
N VAL A 248 14.83 8.35 22.26
CA VAL A 248 15.34 8.75 20.95
C VAL A 248 14.16 8.79 19.98
N VAL A 249 13.75 9.99 19.58
CA VAL A 249 12.69 10.22 18.60
C VAL A 249 13.35 10.48 17.26
N SER A 250 12.97 9.72 16.23
CA SER A 250 13.38 9.99 14.87
C SER A 250 12.29 9.54 13.89
N ASN A 251 11.78 10.50 13.13
CA ASN A 251 10.81 10.34 12.07
C ASN A 251 9.34 10.00 12.48
N PRO A 252 8.38 10.75 11.95
CA PRO A 252 8.59 11.90 11.07
C PRO A 252 9.25 13.06 11.82
N PRO A 253 9.96 13.98 11.13
CA PRO A 253 10.45 15.19 11.77
C PRO A 253 9.24 15.99 12.29
N GLY A 254 9.21 16.27 13.57
CA GLY A 254 8.10 16.95 14.22
C GLY A 254 8.52 17.51 15.57
N THR A 255 7.62 18.28 16.18
CA THR A 255 7.76 18.72 17.57
C THR A 255 7.02 17.74 18.45
N TYR A 256 7.70 17.16 19.42
CA TYR A 256 7.15 16.13 20.29
C TYR A 256 7.03 16.62 21.72
N THR A 257 5.95 16.21 22.39
CA THR A 257 5.80 16.32 23.83
C THR A 257 5.97 14.97 24.49
N TYR A 258 6.43 14.97 25.73
CA TYR A 258 6.74 13.77 26.49
C TYR A 258 5.95 13.81 27.81
N ALA A 259 5.47 12.66 28.24
CA ALA A 259 4.83 12.49 29.53
C ALA A 259 5.30 11.16 30.15
N TRP A 260 6.05 11.25 31.25
CA TRP A 260 6.57 10.08 31.96
C TRP A 260 5.69 9.77 33.19
N THR A 261 5.45 8.51 33.40
CA THR A 261 4.72 8.00 34.57
C THR A 261 5.55 6.92 35.26
N PRO A 262 5.60 6.93 36.61
CA PRO A 262 4.81 7.73 37.57
C PRO A 262 5.34 9.12 37.84
N GLY A 263 6.54 9.50 37.43
CA GLY A 263 7.22 10.72 37.82
C GLY A 263 6.66 12.03 37.28
N GLY A 264 5.81 12.02 36.24
CA GLY A 264 5.19 13.23 35.68
C GLY A 264 6.13 14.17 34.93
N GLN A 265 7.37 13.75 34.64
CA GLN A 265 8.33 14.56 33.87
C GLN A 265 7.86 14.71 32.44
N THR A 266 8.18 15.83 31.78
CA THR A 266 7.77 16.18 30.43
C THR A 266 8.95 16.43 29.49
N THR A 267 10.15 16.04 29.88
CA THR A 267 11.38 16.19 29.10
C THR A 267 11.71 14.92 28.34
N GLN A 268 12.46 15.04 27.26
CA GLN A 268 12.94 13.91 26.46
C GLN A 268 13.78 12.93 27.27
N THR A 269 14.53 13.47 28.28
CA THR A 269 15.37 12.69 29.18
C THR A 269 14.85 12.88 30.62
N ILE A 270 14.76 11.77 31.35
CA ILE A 270 14.58 11.77 32.78
C ILE A 270 15.87 11.30 33.45
N SER A 271 16.18 11.89 34.60
CA SER A 271 17.37 11.57 35.42
C SER A 271 16.99 11.40 36.88
N ALA A 272 17.94 10.98 37.69
CA ALA A 272 17.73 10.70 39.09
C ALA A 272 16.65 9.65 39.37
N GLN A 273 16.59 8.60 38.51
CA GLN A 273 15.63 7.53 38.64
C GLN A 273 16.16 6.44 39.58
N GLY A 274 15.31 5.99 40.50
CA GLY A 274 15.54 4.85 41.35
C GLY A 274 15.13 3.53 40.69
N PRO A 275 15.17 2.42 41.46
CA PRO A 275 14.65 1.16 40.97
C PRO A 275 13.14 1.24 40.72
N GLY A 276 12.71 0.83 39.53
CA GLY A 276 11.31 0.88 39.15
C GLY A 276 11.09 0.68 37.65
N SER A 277 9.87 0.90 37.22
CA SER A 277 9.47 0.94 35.81
C SER A 277 8.87 2.31 35.52
N ASP A 278 9.44 2.98 34.53
CA ASP A 278 8.89 4.23 33.99
C ASP A 278 8.30 3.97 32.62
N THR A 279 7.16 4.62 32.34
CA THR A 279 6.51 4.60 31.04
C THR A 279 6.52 6.01 30.46
N VAL A 280 6.87 6.13 29.19
CA VAL A 280 6.82 7.41 28.47
C VAL A 280 5.76 7.38 27.39
N PHE A 281 4.96 8.43 27.33
CA PHE A 281 4.09 8.74 26.21
C PHE A 281 4.74 9.86 25.39
N VAL A 282 4.85 9.63 24.10
CA VAL A 282 5.39 10.61 23.14
C VAL A 282 4.28 11.00 22.19
N THR A 283 3.94 12.28 22.16
CA THR A 283 2.88 12.81 21.31
C THR A 283 3.47 13.77 20.28
N ASP A 284 3.17 13.56 18.99
CA ASP A 284 3.47 14.50 17.92
C ASP A 284 2.49 15.67 18.01
N THR A 285 3.00 16.90 18.16
CA THR A 285 2.16 18.10 18.29
C THR A 285 1.50 18.54 16.99
N ALA A 286 1.94 17.99 15.85
CA ALA A 286 1.37 18.30 14.53
C ALA A 286 0.16 17.41 14.18
N THR A 287 0.10 16.20 14.75
CA THR A 287 -0.95 15.21 14.42
C THR A 287 -1.84 14.84 15.61
N GLY A 288 -1.45 15.18 16.82
CA GLY A 288 -2.18 14.90 18.08
C GLY A 288 -1.82 13.57 18.71
#